data_18f8f92989d3bcae729d95d9e74ce829
#
_entry.id   18f8f92989d3bcae729d95d9e74ce829
#
_cell.length_a   1.000
_cell.length_b   1.000
_cell.length_c   1.000
_cell.angle_alpha   90.00
_cell.angle_beta   90.00
_cell.angle_gamma   90.00
#
_symmetry.space_group_name_H-M   'P 1'
#
loop_
_entity.id
_entity.type
_entity.pdbx_description
1 polymer ?
#
loop_
_entity_poly.entity_id
_entity_poly.type
_entity_poly.pdbx_seq_one_letter_code
_entity_poly.pdbx_strand_id
1 'polypeptide(L)'
;MKIAVIGLGVLGASAARALASAGAEVTVFERVGALAGTTGTSFAWTNSHNKNPRPYHDLNVAGMAEHSALAETPGAMPNWLARTGNLEWAGDEAGAERLAASVAELTGRDYPVAWITPQRARELVPDLRVPPTVRDIAYYPTEGHIIPALLVARLWGEARDHGAELRCPAAVTGLSEVDDGVRVELSDGAAEVDAVVIATGRWTEELTAAAGHRVPMASPDVAGSATVGLLGFTNPLPTRLDRVLTTPTLNVRPDGGGRLVLQGLDLDAHADPANPPAPDCDHARELCARLTDLLAGTEGVRLESLRVGQRSMPADGLTVAGFLSDSSKIYAIATHSGITLGPLLGKLAAQELRSGNPAEALADFRPQRLVGKSGLPTLTPARFAGQQ
;
A
#
# COMPACT_ATOMS: atom_id res chain seq x y z
N MET A 1 13.83 -21.21 -14.94
CA MET A 1 12.39 -21.25 -14.67
C MET A 1 11.76 -20.02 -15.30
N LYS A 2 10.74 -20.21 -16.13
CA LYS A 2 9.96 -19.14 -16.76
C LYS A 2 8.79 -18.76 -15.86
N ILE A 3 8.67 -17.50 -15.48
CA ILE A 3 7.65 -17.03 -14.55
C ILE A 3 6.87 -15.86 -15.15
N ALA A 4 5.56 -15.98 -15.17
CA ALA A 4 4.68 -14.85 -15.45
C ALA A 4 4.34 -14.11 -14.16
N VAL A 5 4.52 -12.79 -14.15
CA VAL A 5 4.00 -11.90 -13.10
C VAL A 5 2.85 -11.10 -13.67
N ILE A 6 1.67 -11.15 -13.05
CA ILE A 6 0.48 -10.49 -13.57
C ILE A 6 0.18 -9.24 -12.74
N GLY A 7 0.29 -8.08 -13.39
CA GLY A 7 0.17 -6.75 -12.79
C GLY A 7 1.51 -6.06 -12.54
N LEU A 8 1.59 -4.75 -12.80
CA LEU A 8 2.78 -3.90 -12.58
C LEU A 8 2.48 -2.77 -11.56
N GLY A 9 1.77 -3.13 -10.50
CA GLY A 9 1.72 -2.36 -9.26
C GLY A 9 2.95 -2.63 -8.38
N VAL A 10 2.98 -2.10 -7.15
CA VAL A 10 4.11 -2.28 -6.23
C VAL A 10 4.41 -3.76 -5.94
N LEU A 11 3.38 -4.60 -5.81
CA LEU A 11 3.55 -6.03 -5.54
C LEU A 11 4.16 -6.76 -6.74
N GLY A 12 3.64 -6.52 -7.95
CA GLY A 12 4.15 -7.14 -9.15
C GLY A 12 5.57 -6.69 -9.52
N ALA A 13 5.86 -5.39 -9.39
CA ALA A 13 7.21 -4.88 -9.59
C ALA A 13 8.21 -5.47 -8.57
N SER A 14 7.79 -5.63 -7.31
CA SER A 14 8.61 -6.26 -6.27
C SER A 14 8.89 -7.74 -6.55
N ALA A 15 7.85 -8.49 -6.96
CA ALA A 15 7.99 -9.89 -7.32
C ALA A 15 8.88 -10.06 -8.57
N ALA A 16 8.65 -9.26 -9.62
CA ALA A 16 9.45 -9.30 -10.84
C ALA A 16 10.93 -9.03 -10.57
N ARG A 17 11.23 -7.99 -9.76
CA ARG A 17 12.59 -7.69 -9.33
C ARG A 17 13.24 -8.87 -8.60
N ALA A 18 12.57 -9.40 -7.58
CA ALA A 18 13.13 -10.45 -6.75
C ALA A 18 13.36 -11.74 -7.52
N LEU A 19 12.44 -12.11 -8.41
CA LEU A 19 12.53 -13.29 -9.25
C LEU A 19 13.62 -13.16 -10.32
N ALA A 20 13.66 -12.04 -11.04
CA ALA A 20 14.68 -11.79 -12.07
C ALA A 20 16.09 -11.73 -11.45
N SER A 21 16.25 -11.02 -10.32
CA SER A 21 17.53 -11.00 -9.59
C SER A 21 17.97 -12.38 -9.09
N ALA A 22 17.01 -13.30 -8.91
CA ALA A 22 17.28 -14.68 -8.52
C ALA A 22 17.52 -15.61 -9.73
N GLY A 23 17.59 -15.07 -10.97
CA GLY A 23 17.90 -15.79 -12.19
C GLY A 23 16.70 -16.45 -12.89
N ALA A 24 15.46 -16.07 -12.54
CA ALA A 24 14.29 -16.51 -13.30
C ALA A 24 14.13 -15.69 -14.59
N GLU A 25 13.62 -16.34 -15.64
CA GLU A 25 13.14 -15.66 -16.85
C GLU A 25 11.74 -15.12 -16.56
N VAL A 26 11.62 -13.80 -16.37
CA VAL A 26 10.39 -13.15 -15.92
C VAL A 26 9.73 -12.38 -17.06
N THR A 27 8.45 -12.66 -17.31
CA THR A 27 7.58 -11.82 -18.14
C THR A 27 6.49 -11.21 -17.28
N VAL A 28 6.40 -9.88 -17.28
CA VAL A 28 5.32 -9.14 -16.62
C VAL A 28 4.21 -8.83 -17.61
N PHE A 29 2.97 -9.21 -17.28
CA PHE A 29 1.77 -8.86 -18.05
C PHE A 29 1.01 -7.75 -17.32
N GLU A 30 0.86 -6.60 -17.97
CA GLU A 30 0.14 -5.46 -17.41
C GLU A 30 -0.96 -4.98 -18.37
N ARG A 31 -2.17 -4.84 -17.84
CA ARG A 31 -3.36 -4.54 -18.67
C ARG A 31 -3.40 -3.11 -19.20
N VAL A 32 -2.98 -2.13 -18.40
CA VAL A 32 -3.16 -0.69 -18.72
C VAL A 32 -1.82 0.04 -18.71
N GLY A 33 -1.05 -0.12 -17.64
CA GLY A 33 0.22 0.56 -17.42
C GLY A 33 0.65 0.50 -15.95
N ALA A 34 1.90 0.75 -15.71
CA ALA A 34 2.44 0.81 -14.35
C ALA A 34 1.63 1.83 -13.51
N LEU A 35 1.35 1.50 -12.26
CA LEU A 35 0.62 2.37 -11.32
C LEU A 35 -0.86 2.65 -11.67
N ALA A 36 -1.44 2.05 -12.68
CA ALA A 36 -2.83 2.27 -13.06
C ALA A 36 -3.85 1.79 -12.00
N GLY A 37 -3.42 0.92 -11.08
CA GLY A 37 -4.24 0.42 -9.98
C GLY A 37 -4.07 1.20 -8.67
N THR A 38 -4.33 0.51 -7.56
CA THR A 38 -4.28 1.05 -6.17
C THR A 38 -2.95 1.73 -5.82
N THR A 39 -1.83 1.27 -6.38
CA THR A 39 -0.50 1.85 -6.11
C THR A 39 -0.43 3.33 -6.50
N GLY A 40 -1.04 3.73 -7.62
CA GLY A 40 -1.06 5.13 -8.08
C GLY A 40 -2.07 6.03 -7.33
N THR A 41 -2.91 5.44 -6.49
CA THR A 41 -3.91 6.14 -5.67
C THR A 41 -3.77 5.76 -4.20
N SER A 42 -2.53 5.67 -3.70
CA SER A 42 -2.22 5.32 -2.31
C SER A 42 -1.78 6.55 -1.52
N PHE A 43 -2.20 6.64 -0.27
CA PHE A 43 -1.61 7.60 0.66
C PHE A 43 -0.12 7.30 0.92
N ALA A 44 0.31 6.07 0.65
CA ALA A 44 1.71 5.61 0.60
C ALA A 44 2.52 5.85 1.89
N TRP A 45 1.87 5.69 3.02
CA TRP A 45 2.47 5.71 4.34
C TRP A 45 3.06 4.33 4.68
N THR A 46 4.29 4.30 5.18
CA THR A 46 4.96 3.10 5.68
C THR A 46 4.86 3.09 7.20
N ASN A 47 4.13 2.13 7.74
CA ASN A 47 3.82 2.07 9.17
C ASN A 47 3.50 0.66 9.62
N SER A 48 3.51 0.46 10.95
CA SER A 48 2.98 -0.72 11.59
C SER A 48 2.09 -0.42 12.81
N HIS A 49 1.85 0.84 13.15
CA HIS A 49 0.92 1.14 14.21
C HIS A 49 -0.54 0.84 13.79
N ASN A 50 -1.37 0.48 14.74
CA ASN A 50 -2.75 0.01 14.52
C ASN A 50 -2.88 -1.22 13.61
N LYS A 51 -1.79 -1.96 13.35
CA LYS A 51 -1.83 -3.23 12.61
C LYS A 51 -2.06 -4.39 13.58
N ASN A 52 -3.19 -5.05 13.45
CA ASN A 52 -3.59 -6.21 14.25
C ASN A 52 -4.05 -7.35 13.35
N PRO A 53 -3.87 -8.60 13.75
CA PRO A 53 -3.23 -9.13 14.99
C PRO A 53 -1.70 -8.95 15.03
N ARG A 54 -1.04 -9.39 16.10
CA ARG A 54 0.42 -9.28 16.31
C ARG A 54 1.24 -9.80 15.11
N PRO A 55 0.96 -10.94 14.47
CA PRO A 55 1.71 -11.38 13.29
C PRO A 55 1.63 -10.38 12.13
N TYR A 56 0.49 -9.70 11.97
CA TYR A 56 0.36 -8.67 10.92
C TYR A 56 1.16 -7.41 11.24
N HIS A 57 1.22 -7.02 12.51
CA HIS A 57 2.12 -5.96 12.97
C HIS A 57 3.58 -6.32 12.66
N ASP A 58 4.02 -7.51 13.07
CA ASP A 58 5.40 -7.97 12.88
C ASP A 58 5.77 -8.05 11.40
N LEU A 59 4.86 -8.52 10.55
CA LEU A 59 5.06 -8.53 9.10
C LEU A 59 5.27 -7.11 8.53
N ASN A 60 4.47 -6.11 9.00
CA ASN A 60 4.63 -4.73 8.56
C ASN A 60 5.94 -4.11 9.06
N VAL A 61 6.38 -4.41 10.29
CA VAL A 61 7.71 -4.00 10.80
C VAL A 61 8.82 -4.57 9.91
N ALA A 62 8.74 -5.85 9.55
CA ALA A 62 9.69 -6.47 8.63
C ALA A 62 9.65 -5.83 7.23
N GLY A 63 8.46 -5.45 6.75
CA GLY A 63 8.30 -4.71 5.49
C GLY A 63 8.99 -3.34 5.51
N MET A 64 8.86 -2.59 6.62
CA MET A 64 9.57 -1.31 6.80
C MET A 64 11.10 -1.50 6.81
N ALA A 65 11.59 -2.57 7.43
CA ALA A 65 13.01 -2.92 7.45
C ALA A 65 13.52 -3.28 6.05
N GLU A 66 12.73 -4.03 5.25
CA GLU A 66 13.10 -4.37 3.87
C GLU A 66 13.19 -3.12 2.97
N HIS A 67 12.31 -2.13 3.14
CA HIS A 67 12.44 -0.83 2.45
C HIS A 67 13.74 -0.13 2.80
N SER A 68 14.17 -0.18 4.06
CA SER A 68 15.42 0.42 4.51
C SER A 68 16.63 -0.27 3.88
N ALA A 69 16.65 -1.60 3.92
CA ALA A 69 17.70 -2.40 3.30
C ALA A 69 17.80 -2.15 1.79
N LEU A 70 16.65 -2.05 1.10
CA LEU A 70 16.61 -1.72 -0.31
C LEU A 70 17.12 -0.29 -0.60
N ALA A 71 16.81 0.68 0.25
CA ALA A 71 17.25 2.06 0.09
C ALA A 71 18.77 2.23 0.31
N GLU A 72 19.38 1.39 1.12
CA GLU A 72 20.85 1.37 1.34
C GLU A 72 21.61 0.76 0.16
N THR A 73 20.94 -0.01 -0.69
CA THR A 73 21.56 -0.59 -1.89
C THR A 73 21.78 0.52 -2.94
N PRO A 74 23.00 0.70 -3.46
CA PRO A 74 23.25 1.68 -4.52
C PRO A 74 22.35 1.46 -5.74
N GLY A 75 21.87 2.54 -6.33
CA GLY A 75 21.02 2.49 -7.52
C GLY A 75 20.94 3.84 -8.21
N ALA A 76 20.62 3.83 -9.51
CA ALA A 76 20.58 5.02 -10.35
C ALA A 76 19.39 5.93 -10.11
N MET A 77 18.35 5.45 -9.42
CA MET A 77 17.10 6.18 -9.23
C MET A 77 17.12 7.03 -7.96
N PRO A 78 16.42 8.18 -7.95
CA PRO A 78 16.21 8.96 -6.74
C PRO A 78 15.61 8.12 -5.61
N ASN A 79 15.91 8.51 -4.37
CA ASN A 79 15.33 7.85 -3.21
C ASN A 79 13.81 8.02 -3.19
N TRP A 80 13.09 6.91 -3.11
CA TRP A 80 11.62 6.88 -3.01
C TRP A 80 11.13 6.93 -1.58
N LEU A 81 12.00 6.65 -0.60
CA LEU A 81 11.69 6.44 0.81
C LEU A 81 12.10 7.65 1.64
N ALA A 82 11.15 8.20 2.39
CA ALA A 82 11.41 9.20 3.43
C ALA A 82 11.06 8.58 4.80
N ARG A 83 12.06 8.28 5.61
CA ARG A 83 11.94 7.77 6.99
C ARG A 83 12.05 8.92 7.98
N THR A 84 11.14 9.85 7.91
CA THR A 84 11.16 11.10 8.67
C THR A 84 10.23 11.09 9.87
N GLY A 85 9.47 10.00 10.03
CA GLY A 85 8.52 9.80 11.11
C GLY A 85 7.11 10.25 10.78
N ASN A 86 6.22 9.99 11.75
CA ASN A 86 4.84 10.44 11.75
C ASN A 86 4.53 11.15 13.08
N LEU A 87 3.71 12.19 13.04
CA LEU A 87 3.14 12.89 14.20
C LEU A 87 1.63 12.65 14.22
N GLU A 88 1.12 12.23 15.38
CA GLU A 88 -0.30 11.98 15.59
C GLU A 88 -0.79 12.60 16.88
N TRP A 89 -2.00 13.19 16.86
CA TRP A 89 -2.70 13.66 18.05
C TRP A 89 -4.21 13.44 17.94
N ALA A 90 -4.87 13.48 19.07
CA ALA A 90 -6.31 13.31 19.16
C ALA A 90 -7.05 14.66 19.11
N GLY A 91 -8.30 14.65 18.65
CA GLY A 91 -9.18 15.81 18.60
C GLY A 91 -10.11 15.94 19.78
N ASP A 92 -10.35 14.84 20.49
CA ASP A 92 -11.27 14.76 21.64
C ASP A 92 -10.74 13.76 22.69
N GLU A 93 -11.42 13.67 23.81
CA GLU A 93 -11.04 12.82 24.96
C GLU A 93 -11.05 11.32 24.57
N ALA A 94 -12.09 10.87 23.86
CA ALA A 94 -12.19 9.49 23.41
C ALA A 94 -11.06 9.11 22.43
N GLY A 95 -10.67 10.04 21.57
CA GLY A 95 -9.50 9.90 20.69
C GLY A 95 -8.19 9.85 21.47
N ALA A 96 -8.06 10.67 22.52
CA ALA A 96 -6.88 10.68 23.39
C ALA A 96 -6.71 9.35 24.15
N GLU A 97 -7.80 8.80 24.69
CA GLU A 97 -7.78 7.49 25.34
C GLU A 97 -7.37 6.38 24.36
N ARG A 98 -7.95 6.37 23.15
CA ARG A 98 -7.56 5.39 22.12
C ARG A 98 -6.10 5.50 21.72
N LEU A 99 -5.61 6.73 21.52
CA LEU A 99 -4.22 6.98 21.14
C LEU A 99 -3.28 6.55 22.27
N ALA A 100 -3.62 6.84 23.53
CA ALA A 100 -2.84 6.41 24.68
C ALA A 100 -2.78 4.88 24.78
N ALA A 101 -3.89 4.18 24.58
CA ALA A 101 -3.93 2.72 24.56
C ALA A 101 -3.06 2.14 23.42
N SER A 102 -3.15 2.73 22.22
CA SER A 102 -2.31 2.32 21.06
C SER A 102 -0.82 2.53 21.34
N VAL A 103 -0.42 3.67 21.89
CA VAL A 103 0.98 3.93 22.25
C VAL A 103 1.47 2.97 23.33
N ALA A 104 0.65 2.66 24.33
CA ALA A 104 1.01 1.67 25.36
C ALA A 104 1.19 0.27 24.77
N GLU A 105 0.29 -0.17 23.88
CA GLU A 105 0.39 -1.44 23.17
C GLU A 105 1.68 -1.53 22.33
N LEU A 106 1.99 -0.48 21.56
CA LEU A 106 3.18 -0.41 20.73
C LEU A 106 4.47 -0.41 21.56
N THR A 107 4.47 0.29 22.70
CA THR A 107 5.59 0.24 23.64
C THR A 107 5.81 -1.18 24.16
N GLY A 108 4.73 -1.92 24.46
CA GLY A 108 4.79 -3.34 24.86
C GLY A 108 5.23 -4.29 23.73
N ARG A 109 5.26 -3.81 22.49
CA ARG A 109 5.75 -4.53 21.29
C ARG A 109 7.15 -4.11 20.87
N ASP A 110 7.83 -3.27 21.64
CA ASP A 110 9.13 -2.66 21.30
C ASP A 110 9.09 -1.84 19.99
N TYR A 111 7.92 -1.35 19.60
CA TYR A 111 7.79 -0.47 18.45
C TYR A 111 8.14 0.96 18.82
N PRO A 112 9.06 1.62 18.07
CA PRO A 112 9.53 2.96 18.44
C PRO A 112 8.41 4.00 18.40
N VAL A 113 8.02 4.49 19.56
CA VAL A 113 7.03 5.56 19.74
C VAL A 113 7.38 6.39 20.98
N ALA A 114 7.14 7.67 20.94
CA ALA A 114 7.37 8.58 22.07
C ALA A 114 6.31 9.67 22.12
N TRP A 115 5.94 10.08 23.32
CA TRP A 115 5.18 11.30 23.52
C TRP A 115 6.09 12.52 23.42
N ILE A 116 5.68 13.51 22.64
CA ILE A 116 6.38 14.79 22.50
C ILE A 116 5.43 15.96 22.75
N THR A 117 6.01 17.10 23.11
CA THR A 117 5.25 18.34 23.31
C THR A 117 4.93 19.04 21.98
N PRO A 118 3.90 19.91 21.92
CA PRO A 118 3.65 20.77 20.76
C PRO A 118 4.85 21.64 20.37
N GLN A 119 5.68 22.05 21.31
CA GLN A 119 6.93 22.77 21.01
C GLN A 119 7.89 21.88 20.23
N ARG A 120 8.11 20.63 20.68
CA ARG A 120 8.97 19.69 20.01
C ARG A 120 8.45 19.34 18.60
N ALA A 121 7.14 19.21 18.44
CA ALA A 121 6.53 18.99 17.12
C ALA A 121 6.78 20.16 16.16
N ARG A 122 6.74 21.42 16.63
CA ARG A 122 7.10 22.59 15.80
C ARG A 122 8.60 22.68 15.50
N GLU A 123 9.47 22.19 16.36
CA GLU A 123 10.90 22.06 16.02
C GLU A 123 11.13 21.06 14.89
N LEU A 124 10.35 19.96 14.85
CA LEU A 124 10.38 18.95 13.81
C LEU A 124 9.70 19.42 12.51
N VAL A 125 8.62 20.19 12.61
CA VAL A 125 7.85 20.75 11.48
C VAL A 125 7.60 22.24 11.76
N PRO A 126 8.50 23.13 11.31
CA PRO A 126 8.44 24.56 11.66
C PRO A 126 7.15 25.27 11.28
N ASP A 127 6.49 24.82 10.22
CA ASP A 127 5.26 25.41 9.70
C ASP A 127 3.99 24.82 10.33
N LEU A 128 4.13 23.89 11.30
CA LEU A 128 3.00 23.20 11.95
C LEU A 128 2.22 24.12 12.90
N ARG A 129 0.92 24.17 12.68
CA ARG A 129 -0.06 24.82 13.55
C ARG A 129 -0.75 23.77 14.43
N VAL A 130 -0.29 23.64 15.66
CA VAL A 130 -0.89 22.72 16.63
C VAL A 130 -2.00 23.45 17.39
N PRO A 131 -3.23 22.91 17.44
CA PRO A 131 -4.31 23.50 18.21
C PRO A 131 -3.92 23.68 19.70
N PRO A 132 -4.33 24.77 20.36
CA PRO A 132 -3.94 25.06 21.77
C PRO A 132 -4.48 24.04 22.78
N THR A 133 -5.47 23.26 22.39
CA THR A 133 -6.03 22.16 23.19
C THR A 133 -5.18 20.91 23.20
N VAL A 134 -4.31 20.72 22.20
CA VAL A 134 -3.42 19.55 22.10
C VAL A 134 -2.27 19.71 23.09
N ARG A 135 -2.10 18.73 23.97
CA ARG A 135 -1.03 18.69 24.99
C ARG A 135 0.06 17.72 24.63
N ASP A 136 -0.31 16.56 24.13
CA ASP A 136 0.58 15.44 23.84
C ASP A 136 0.41 15.00 22.39
N ILE A 137 1.53 14.71 21.74
CA ILE A 137 1.62 14.27 20.35
C ILE A 137 2.42 12.96 20.35
N ALA A 138 1.88 11.92 19.77
CA ALA A 138 2.60 10.69 19.55
C ALA A 138 3.54 10.87 18.36
N TYR A 139 4.81 10.55 18.53
CA TYR A 139 5.83 10.59 17.50
C TYR A 139 6.34 9.17 17.23
N TYR A 140 6.23 8.74 15.98
CA TYR A 140 6.66 7.44 15.48
C TYR A 140 7.90 7.62 14.59
N PRO A 141 9.12 7.57 15.15
CA PRO A 141 10.35 7.98 14.44
C PRO A 141 10.73 7.08 13.26
N THR A 142 10.30 5.82 13.27
CA THR A 142 10.64 4.84 12.22
C THR A 142 9.66 4.79 11.07
N GLU A 143 8.50 5.42 11.22
CA GLU A 143 7.52 5.54 10.14
C GLU A 143 7.94 6.56 9.09
N GLY A 144 7.22 6.56 7.98
CA GLY A 144 7.52 7.48 6.90
C GLY A 144 6.57 7.31 5.73
N HIS A 145 7.01 7.78 4.58
CA HIS A 145 6.23 7.66 3.36
C HIS A 145 7.12 7.30 2.18
N ILE A 146 6.50 6.84 1.12
CA ILE A 146 7.19 6.63 -0.14
C ILE A 146 6.55 7.48 -1.25
N ILE A 147 7.32 7.66 -2.32
CA ILE A 147 6.82 8.15 -3.61
C ILE A 147 6.59 6.91 -4.49
N PRO A 148 5.34 6.43 -4.67
CA PRO A 148 5.07 5.14 -5.30
C PRO A 148 5.65 5.01 -6.71
N ALA A 149 5.61 6.09 -7.49
CA ALA A 149 6.15 6.10 -8.85
C ALA A 149 7.66 5.85 -8.87
N LEU A 150 8.42 6.44 -7.95
CA LEU A 150 9.86 6.24 -7.85
C LEU A 150 10.19 4.82 -7.40
N LEU A 151 9.46 4.28 -6.43
CA LEU A 151 9.65 2.89 -5.99
C LEU A 151 9.40 1.89 -7.13
N VAL A 152 8.26 2.00 -7.82
CA VAL A 152 7.93 1.08 -8.91
C VAL A 152 8.93 1.22 -10.06
N ALA A 153 9.34 2.45 -10.39
CA ALA A 153 10.36 2.68 -11.41
C ALA A 153 11.72 2.05 -11.03
N ARG A 154 12.12 2.15 -9.75
CA ARG A 154 13.32 1.49 -9.22
C ARG A 154 13.22 -0.04 -9.34
N LEU A 155 12.14 -0.63 -8.81
CA LEU A 155 11.93 -2.08 -8.79
C LEU A 155 11.87 -2.65 -10.22
N TRP A 156 11.12 -1.99 -11.09
CA TRP A 156 11.01 -2.41 -12.49
C TRP A 156 12.32 -2.21 -13.25
N GLY A 157 13.03 -1.11 -13.02
CA GLY A 157 14.35 -0.88 -13.60
C GLY A 157 15.32 -2.01 -13.28
N GLU A 158 15.43 -2.38 -11.99
CA GLU A 158 16.29 -3.48 -11.55
C GLU A 158 15.83 -4.84 -12.12
N ALA A 159 14.51 -5.10 -12.18
CA ALA A 159 13.99 -6.32 -12.81
C ALA A 159 14.43 -6.42 -14.27
N ARG A 160 14.31 -5.32 -15.01
CA ARG A 160 14.70 -5.23 -16.43
C ARG A 160 16.21 -5.37 -16.62
N ASP A 161 17.02 -4.82 -15.74
CA ASP A 161 18.48 -4.97 -15.78
C ASP A 161 18.91 -6.44 -15.59
N HIS A 162 18.04 -7.24 -14.94
CA HIS A 162 18.16 -8.70 -14.82
C HIS A 162 17.40 -9.48 -15.90
N GLY A 163 16.96 -8.84 -16.99
CA GLY A 163 16.37 -9.49 -18.15
C GLY A 163 14.85 -9.68 -18.08
N ALA A 164 14.13 -9.08 -17.12
CA ALA A 164 12.67 -9.15 -17.12
C ALA A 164 12.06 -8.39 -18.31
N GLU A 165 11.03 -8.98 -18.92
CA GLU A 165 10.30 -8.41 -20.05
C GLU A 165 8.91 -7.90 -19.60
N LEU A 166 8.43 -6.83 -20.26
CA LEU A 166 7.09 -6.27 -20.04
C LEU A 166 6.25 -6.45 -21.31
N ARG A 167 5.06 -7.02 -21.15
CA ARG A 167 3.95 -6.96 -22.10
C ARG A 167 2.88 -6.03 -21.58
N CYS A 168 2.74 -4.88 -22.23
CA CYS A 168 1.75 -3.85 -21.90
C CYS A 168 1.39 -3.05 -23.16
N PRO A 169 0.10 -2.92 -23.52
CA PRO A 169 -1.06 -3.50 -22.82
C PRO A 169 -1.19 -5.01 -23.06
N ALA A 170 -1.42 -5.78 -21.98
CA ALA A 170 -1.67 -7.22 -22.07
C ALA A 170 -2.58 -7.67 -20.91
N ALA A 171 -3.84 -7.89 -21.19
CA ALA A 171 -4.82 -8.37 -20.21
C ALA A 171 -4.78 -9.90 -20.13
N VAL A 172 -4.47 -10.42 -18.95
CA VAL A 172 -4.62 -11.85 -18.66
C VAL A 172 -6.08 -12.10 -18.30
N THR A 173 -6.72 -13.03 -19.01
CA THR A 173 -8.15 -13.35 -18.89
C THR A 173 -8.40 -14.69 -18.22
N GLY A 174 -7.40 -15.58 -18.16
CA GLY A 174 -7.52 -16.89 -17.55
C GLY A 174 -6.16 -17.51 -17.24
N LEU A 175 -6.19 -18.49 -16.36
CA LEU A 175 -5.05 -19.33 -15.98
C LEU A 175 -5.52 -20.77 -15.89
N SER A 176 -4.77 -21.68 -16.51
CA SER A 176 -5.03 -23.11 -16.38
C SER A 176 -3.71 -23.87 -16.15
N GLU A 177 -3.70 -24.73 -15.14
CA GLU A 177 -2.57 -25.62 -14.93
C GLU A 177 -2.52 -26.65 -16.05
N VAL A 178 -1.32 -26.89 -16.57
CA VAL A 178 -1.01 -27.91 -17.56
C VAL A 178 0.07 -28.84 -16.99
N ASP A 179 0.38 -29.96 -17.68
CA ASP A 179 1.24 -31.01 -17.13
C ASP A 179 2.56 -30.45 -16.54
N ASP A 180 3.25 -29.59 -17.27
CA ASP A 180 4.57 -29.07 -16.88
C ASP A 180 4.56 -27.56 -16.51
N GLY A 181 3.40 -26.92 -16.34
CA GLY A 181 3.38 -25.48 -16.06
C GLY A 181 2.00 -24.88 -15.94
N VAL A 182 1.89 -23.63 -16.35
CA VAL A 182 0.65 -22.85 -16.38
C VAL A 182 0.50 -22.19 -17.74
N ARG A 183 -0.67 -22.37 -18.34
CA ARG A 183 -1.10 -21.63 -19.51
C ARG A 183 -1.75 -20.31 -19.07
N VAL A 184 -1.16 -19.21 -19.52
CA VAL A 184 -1.64 -17.83 -19.28
C VAL A 184 -2.43 -17.41 -20.52
N GLU A 185 -3.73 -17.21 -20.37
CA GLU A 185 -4.62 -16.78 -21.43
C GLU A 185 -4.66 -15.25 -21.54
N LEU A 186 -4.49 -14.77 -22.76
CA LEU A 186 -4.50 -13.35 -23.11
C LEU A 186 -5.61 -13.07 -24.10
N SER A 187 -6.01 -11.81 -24.24
CA SER A 187 -6.99 -11.39 -25.25
C SER A 187 -6.55 -11.66 -26.69
N ASP A 188 -5.24 -11.78 -26.92
CA ASP A 188 -4.60 -11.92 -28.26
C ASP A 188 -3.78 -13.22 -28.40
N GLY A 189 -3.94 -14.17 -27.50
CA GLY A 189 -3.23 -15.44 -27.55
C GLY A 189 -3.04 -16.10 -26.19
N ALA A 190 -1.96 -16.84 -26.05
CA ALA A 190 -1.59 -17.47 -24.78
C ALA A 190 -0.07 -17.58 -24.64
N ALA A 191 0.40 -17.71 -23.40
CA ALA A 191 1.79 -18.02 -23.08
C ALA A 191 1.83 -19.24 -22.15
N GLU A 192 2.89 -20.04 -22.24
CA GLU A 192 3.14 -21.15 -21.30
C GLU A 192 4.38 -20.85 -20.48
N VAL A 193 4.25 -21.03 -19.18
CA VAL A 193 5.28 -20.72 -18.17
C VAL A 193 5.34 -21.81 -17.10
N ASP A 194 6.44 -21.89 -16.38
CA ASP A 194 6.59 -22.88 -15.30
C ASP A 194 5.74 -22.51 -14.07
N ALA A 195 5.61 -21.21 -13.78
CA ALA A 195 4.82 -20.71 -12.65
C ALA A 195 4.28 -19.30 -12.90
N VAL A 196 3.27 -18.91 -12.11
CA VAL A 196 2.61 -17.60 -12.19
C VAL A 196 2.58 -16.93 -10.82
N VAL A 197 2.83 -15.62 -10.78
CA VAL A 197 2.55 -14.75 -9.62
C VAL A 197 1.39 -13.82 -9.96
N ILE A 198 0.25 -13.99 -9.28
CA ILE A 198 -0.90 -13.10 -9.36
C ILE A 198 -0.65 -11.92 -8.41
N ALA A 199 -0.43 -10.73 -8.95
CA ALA A 199 -0.21 -9.48 -8.20
C ALA A 199 -1.16 -8.37 -8.70
N THR A 200 -2.40 -8.75 -9.00
CA THR A 200 -3.42 -7.93 -9.67
C THR A 200 -4.17 -6.99 -8.72
N GLY A 201 -3.72 -6.89 -7.46
CA GLY A 201 -4.31 -5.98 -6.49
C GLY A 201 -5.80 -6.27 -6.24
N ARG A 202 -6.65 -5.27 -6.41
CA ARG A 202 -8.11 -5.41 -6.17
C ARG A 202 -8.82 -6.38 -7.13
N TRP A 203 -8.18 -6.77 -8.23
CA TRP A 203 -8.71 -7.76 -9.18
C TRP A 203 -8.21 -9.18 -8.93
N THR A 204 -7.60 -9.45 -7.78
CA THR A 204 -7.06 -10.77 -7.44
C THR A 204 -8.14 -11.85 -7.42
N GLU A 205 -9.34 -11.53 -6.92
CA GLU A 205 -10.46 -12.49 -6.86
C GLU A 205 -10.84 -13.02 -8.24
N GLU A 206 -10.96 -12.13 -9.24
CA GLU A 206 -11.35 -12.51 -10.61
C GLU A 206 -10.37 -13.53 -11.19
N LEU A 207 -9.07 -13.26 -11.08
CA LEU A 207 -8.07 -14.11 -11.70
C LEU A 207 -7.83 -15.41 -10.91
N THR A 208 -7.90 -15.37 -9.58
CA THR A 208 -7.81 -16.59 -8.77
C THR A 208 -9.03 -17.48 -8.94
N ALA A 209 -10.22 -16.90 -9.16
CA ALA A 209 -11.42 -17.65 -9.50
C ALA A 209 -11.32 -18.31 -10.89
N ALA A 210 -10.79 -17.60 -11.87
CA ALA A 210 -10.52 -18.16 -13.20
C ALA A 210 -9.49 -19.32 -13.17
N ALA A 211 -8.57 -19.31 -12.19
CA ALA A 211 -7.64 -20.41 -11.91
C ALA A 211 -8.25 -21.56 -11.07
N GLY A 212 -9.54 -21.51 -10.76
CA GLY A 212 -10.21 -22.52 -9.92
C GLY A 212 -10.02 -22.37 -8.41
N HIS A 213 -9.36 -21.32 -7.94
CA HIS A 213 -8.98 -21.11 -6.53
C HIS A 213 -9.37 -19.72 -6.04
N ARG A 214 -10.67 -19.42 -5.99
CA ARG A 214 -11.17 -18.10 -5.61
C ARG A 214 -10.65 -17.64 -4.26
N VAL A 215 -9.89 -16.53 -4.25
CA VAL A 215 -9.49 -15.77 -3.06
C VAL A 215 -10.42 -14.57 -2.92
N PRO A 216 -11.36 -14.58 -1.96
CA PRO A 216 -12.33 -13.50 -1.81
C PRO A 216 -11.66 -12.16 -1.48
N MET A 217 -12.08 -11.11 -2.18
CA MET A 217 -11.67 -9.73 -1.94
C MET A 217 -12.88 -8.89 -1.50
N ALA A 218 -12.66 -7.89 -0.65
CA ALA A 218 -13.69 -6.90 -0.40
C ALA A 218 -13.93 -6.07 -1.67
N SER A 219 -15.22 -5.85 -2.00
CA SER A 219 -15.57 -5.15 -3.23
C SER A 219 -14.98 -3.74 -3.27
N PRO A 220 -14.22 -3.38 -4.31
CA PRO A 220 -13.59 -2.07 -4.42
C PRO A 220 -14.51 -1.00 -5.04
N ASP A 221 -15.74 -1.36 -5.43
CA ASP A 221 -16.62 -0.53 -6.26
C ASP A 221 -17.82 0.03 -5.48
N VAL A 222 -17.92 -0.27 -4.19
CA VAL A 222 -19.01 0.20 -3.33
C VAL A 222 -18.68 1.58 -2.79
N ALA A 223 -19.45 2.58 -3.20
CA ALA A 223 -19.31 3.96 -2.75
C ALA A 223 -19.38 4.07 -1.22
N GLY A 224 -18.47 4.86 -0.61
CA GLY A 224 -18.41 5.10 0.83
C GLY A 224 -18.04 3.90 1.68
N SER A 225 -17.62 2.78 1.09
CA SER A 225 -17.23 1.57 1.81
C SER A 225 -15.82 1.64 2.38
N ALA A 226 -15.44 0.63 3.16
CA ALA A 226 -14.09 0.50 3.71
C ALA A 226 -12.98 0.41 2.64
N THR A 227 -13.34 0.07 1.41
CA THR A 227 -12.40 -0.15 0.31
C THR A 227 -12.14 1.08 -0.55
N VAL A 228 -12.83 2.18 -0.31
CA VAL A 228 -12.67 3.43 -1.08
C VAL A 228 -12.22 4.58 -0.18
N GLY A 229 -11.67 5.63 -0.77
CA GLY A 229 -11.32 6.84 -0.05
C GLY A 229 -10.87 7.94 -1.00
N LEU A 230 -10.95 9.19 -0.53
CA LEU A 230 -10.57 10.37 -1.29
C LEU A 230 -9.11 10.77 -1.02
N LEU A 231 -8.34 10.99 -2.07
CA LEU A 231 -6.97 11.49 -1.99
C LEU A 231 -6.83 12.76 -2.83
N GLY A 232 -6.53 13.88 -2.17
CA GLY A 232 -6.23 15.15 -2.79
C GLY A 232 -4.74 15.31 -3.05
N PHE A 233 -4.35 15.74 -4.26
CA PHE A 233 -2.98 16.04 -4.64
C PHE A 233 -2.87 17.54 -4.90
N THR A 234 -2.01 18.24 -4.14
CA THR A 234 -1.90 19.70 -4.21
C THR A 234 -0.99 20.18 -5.34
N ASN A 235 -1.12 21.47 -5.70
CA ASN A 235 -0.05 22.18 -6.38
C ASN A 235 1.20 22.26 -5.49
N PRO A 236 2.39 22.61 -6.05
CA PRO A 236 3.57 22.90 -5.23
C PRO A 236 3.31 24.05 -4.25
N LEU A 237 3.74 23.86 -3.00
CA LEU A 237 3.55 24.78 -1.89
C LEU A 237 4.91 25.10 -1.22
N PRO A 238 5.13 26.32 -0.74
CA PRO A 238 6.37 26.70 -0.07
C PRO A 238 6.38 26.30 1.42
N THR A 239 5.65 25.28 1.81
CA THR A 239 5.61 24.77 3.19
C THR A 239 6.72 23.77 3.46
N ARG A 240 7.21 23.75 4.70
CA ARG A 240 8.29 22.85 5.15
C ARG A 240 7.69 21.65 5.88
N LEU A 241 7.25 20.67 5.11
CA LEU A 241 6.80 19.38 5.63
C LEU A 241 7.67 18.28 5.01
N ASP A 242 8.34 17.49 5.84
CA ASP A 242 9.18 16.37 5.42
C ASP A 242 8.65 15.01 5.88
N ARG A 243 7.59 14.99 6.71
CA ARG A 243 7.06 13.79 7.38
C ARG A 243 5.56 13.63 7.23
N VAL A 244 5.06 12.49 7.71
CA VAL A 244 3.63 12.22 7.77
C VAL A 244 3.03 12.94 8.97
N LEU A 245 1.83 13.48 8.79
CA LEU A 245 0.96 13.97 9.85
C LEU A 245 -0.34 13.18 9.79
N THR A 246 -0.75 12.60 10.90
CA THR A 246 -2.04 11.94 11.07
C THR A 246 -2.82 12.66 12.15
N THR A 247 -3.77 13.50 11.73
CA THR A 247 -4.54 14.34 12.64
C THR A 247 -6.02 13.97 12.64
N PRO A 248 -6.82 14.45 13.58
CA PRO A 248 -8.24 14.11 13.63
C PRO A 248 -9.04 14.45 12.37
N THR A 249 -8.62 15.47 11.64
CA THR A 249 -9.37 15.99 10.49
C THR A 249 -8.65 15.82 9.16
N LEU A 250 -7.31 15.65 9.17
CA LEU A 250 -6.52 15.59 7.95
C LEU A 250 -5.25 14.77 8.12
N ASN A 251 -5.06 13.79 7.27
CA ASN A 251 -3.78 13.12 7.09
C ASN A 251 -3.03 13.80 5.93
N VAL A 252 -1.73 14.07 6.13
CA VAL A 252 -0.88 14.77 5.14
C VAL A 252 0.45 14.08 5.02
N ARG A 253 0.96 13.97 3.81
CA ARG A 253 2.36 13.60 3.54
C ARG A 253 2.92 14.37 2.35
N PRO A 254 4.23 14.53 2.26
CA PRO A 254 4.90 15.01 1.04
C PRO A 254 4.69 14.06 -0.15
N ASP A 255 4.65 14.64 -1.37
CA ASP A 255 4.57 13.88 -2.64
C ASP A 255 5.68 14.25 -3.62
N GLY A 256 6.70 14.92 -3.13
CA GLY A 256 7.81 15.42 -3.95
C GLY A 256 7.48 16.72 -4.69
N GLY A 257 8.52 17.45 -5.04
CA GLY A 257 8.38 18.71 -5.79
C GLY A 257 7.54 19.79 -5.08
N GLY A 258 7.49 19.79 -3.75
CA GLY A 258 6.67 20.71 -2.96
C GLY A 258 5.18 20.38 -2.92
N ARG A 259 4.75 19.25 -3.50
CA ARG A 259 3.36 18.78 -3.46
C ARG A 259 3.09 17.98 -2.20
N LEU A 260 1.82 17.96 -1.81
CA LEU A 260 1.32 17.17 -0.68
C LEU A 260 0.18 16.26 -1.13
N VAL A 261 0.03 15.11 -0.46
CA VAL A 261 -1.17 14.28 -0.53
C VAL A 261 -1.98 14.48 0.72
N LEU A 262 -3.27 14.71 0.55
CA LEU A 262 -4.25 14.99 1.59
C LEU A 262 -5.28 13.88 1.66
N GLN A 263 -5.67 13.47 2.87
CA GLN A 263 -6.76 12.54 3.12
C GLN A 263 -7.55 12.97 4.36
N GLY A 264 -8.86 13.13 4.21
CA GLY A 264 -9.80 13.27 5.32
C GLY A 264 -10.62 11.98 5.42
N LEU A 265 -10.47 11.21 6.50
CA LEU A 265 -11.16 9.91 6.63
C LEU A 265 -12.68 10.03 6.70
N ASP A 266 -13.20 11.12 7.27
CA ASP A 266 -14.62 11.45 7.29
C ASP A 266 -15.19 11.72 5.89
N LEU A 267 -14.36 12.18 4.97
CA LEU A 267 -14.74 12.44 3.58
C LEU A 267 -14.74 11.15 2.72
N ASP A 268 -14.11 10.08 3.19
CA ASP A 268 -14.10 8.79 2.48
C ASP A 268 -15.52 8.23 2.26
N ALA A 269 -16.50 8.61 3.12
CA ALA A 269 -17.91 8.26 2.94
C ALA A 269 -18.52 8.81 1.63
N HIS A 270 -17.91 9.81 1.02
CA HIS A 270 -18.33 10.42 -0.25
C HIS A 270 -17.51 9.93 -1.45
N ALA A 271 -16.59 9.00 -1.24
CA ALA A 271 -15.79 8.43 -2.32
C ALA A 271 -16.65 7.47 -3.16
N ASP A 272 -16.87 7.82 -4.43
CA ASP A 272 -17.61 7.00 -5.38
C ASP A 272 -16.72 6.71 -6.61
N PRO A 273 -16.28 5.46 -6.81
CA PRO A 273 -15.49 5.09 -7.98
C PRO A 273 -16.19 5.29 -9.32
N ALA A 274 -17.53 5.20 -9.35
CA ALA A 274 -18.31 5.39 -10.55
C ALA A 274 -18.47 6.88 -10.93
N ASN A 275 -18.37 7.77 -9.93
CA ASN A 275 -18.51 9.22 -10.09
C ASN A 275 -17.38 9.96 -9.38
N PRO A 276 -16.12 9.88 -9.91
CA PRO A 276 -14.98 10.53 -9.26
C PRO A 276 -15.18 12.04 -9.20
N PRO A 277 -14.94 12.68 -8.03
CA PRO A 277 -15.23 14.09 -7.85
C PRO A 277 -14.21 14.98 -8.57
N ALA A 278 -14.65 16.16 -8.98
CA ALA A 278 -13.78 17.18 -9.56
C ALA A 278 -12.81 17.77 -8.50
N PRO A 279 -11.61 18.24 -8.90
CA PRO A 279 -10.60 18.75 -7.98
C PRO A 279 -10.96 20.12 -7.35
N ASP A 280 -12.06 20.73 -7.77
CA ASP A 280 -12.61 21.99 -7.28
C ASP A 280 -14.00 21.85 -6.57
N CYS A 281 -14.43 20.63 -6.30
CA CYS A 281 -15.67 20.34 -5.55
C CYS A 281 -15.59 20.79 -4.08
N ASP A 282 -16.70 20.69 -3.34
CA ASP A 282 -16.76 21.08 -1.92
C ASP A 282 -15.78 20.29 -1.06
N HIS A 283 -15.64 18.99 -1.28
CA HIS A 283 -14.68 18.16 -0.54
C HIS A 283 -13.23 18.57 -0.81
N ALA A 284 -12.91 18.99 -2.04
CA ALA A 284 -11.60 19.52 -2.39
C ALA A 284 -11.32 20.83 -1.66
N ARG A 285 -12.30 21.74 -1.60
CA ARG A 285 -12.20 23.00 -0.84
C ARG A 285 -12.03 22.75 0.66
N GLU A 286 -12.75 21.77 1.19
CA GLU A 286 -12.63 21.37 2.60
C GLU A 286 -11.23 20.85 2.92
N LEU A 287 -10.68 19.94 2.12
CA LEU A 287 -9.29 19.46 2.30
C LEU A 287 -8.28 20.60 2.25
N CYS A 288 -8.43 21.56 1.35
CA CYS A 288 -7.57 22.73 1.25
C CYS A 288 -7.69 23.63 2.50
N ALA A 289 -8.90 23.86 3.01
CA ALA A 289 -9.11 24.65 4.21
C ALA A 289 -8.45 23.99 5.44
N ARG A 290 -8.66 22.69 5.64
CA ARG A 290 -8.01 21.91 6.72
C ARG A 290 -6.47 21.97 6.63
N LEU A 291 -5.92 21.93 5.42
CA LEU A 291 -4.48 22.06 5.24
C LEU A 291 -3.99 23.46 5.64
N THR A 292 -4.73 24.51 5.28
CA THR A 292 -4.39 25.89 5.64
C THR A 292 -4.46 26.11 7.15
N ASP A 293 -5.39 25.46 7.84
CA ASP A 293 -5.46 25.50 9.31
C ASP A 293 -4.30 24.73 9.96
N LEU A 294 -3.79 23.67 9.29
CA LEU A 294 -2.76 22.80 9.82
C LEU A 294 -1.33 23.29 9.58
N LEU A 295 -1.04 23.90 8.43
CA LEU A 295 0.30 24.29 8.02
C LEU A 295 0.36 25.72 7.50
N ALA A 296 1.36 26.46 7.93
CA ALA A 296 1.71 27.77 7.35
C ALA A 296 2.32 27.60 5.94
N GLY A 297 2.25 28.64 5.13
CA GLY A 297 2.77 28.62 3.75
C GLY A 297 1.89 27.82 2.76
N THR A 298 0.63 27.60 3.12
CA THR A 298 -0.33 26.86 2.29
C THR A 298 -1.49 27.72 1.79
N GLU A 299 -1.40 29.02 1.92
CA GLU A 299 -2.46 29.99 1.58
C GLU A 299 -2.86 29.98 0.08
N GLY A 300 -2.00 29.47 -0.79
CA GLY A 300 -2.28 29.33 -2.23
C GLY A 300 -2.64 27.92 -2.66
N VAL A 301 -3.03 27.06 -1.72
CA VAL A 301 -3.35 25.66 -2.00
C VAL A 301 -4.57 25.52 -2.91
N ARG A 302 -4.44 24.64 -3.89
CA ARG A 302 -5.53 24.07 -4.68
C ARG A 302 -5.18 22.61 -4.98
N LEU A 303 -6.19 21.79 -5.21
CA LEU A 303 -5.93 20.43 -5.68
C LEU A 303 -5.70 20.43 -7.20
N GLU A 304 -4.61 19.81 -7.65
CA GLU A 304 -4.38 19.49 -9.06
C GLU A 304 -5.18 18.24 -9.46
N SER A 305 -5.44 17.34 -8.51
CA SER A 305 -6.36 16.22 -8.69
C SER A 305 -6.97 15.77 -7.36
N LEU A 306 -8.22 15.30 -7.42
CA LEU A 306 -8.90 14.56 -6.36
C LEU A 306 -9.25 13.18 -6.90
N ARG A 307 -8.72 12.14 -6.28
CA ARG A 307 -8.83 10.78 -6.79
C ARG A 307 -9.57 9.90 -5.80
N VAL A 308 -10.37 8.97 -6.34
CA VAL A 308 -10.93 7.89 -5.55
C VAL A 308 -9.92 6.73 -5.52
N GLY A 309 -9.31 6.52 -4.37
CA GLY A 309 -8.47 5.36 -4.12
C GLY A 309 -9.34 4.13 -3.86
N GLN A 310 -9.08 3.04 -4.59
CA GLN A 310 -9.74 1.75 -4.41
C GLN A 310 -8.74 0.79 -3.78
N ARG A 311 -8.99 0.40 -2.53
CA ARG A 311 -8.06 -0.41 -1.73
C ARG A 311 -8.10 -1.88 -2.18
N SER A 312 -6.94 -2.51 -2.24
CA SER A 312 -6.81 -3.96 -2.47
C SER A 312 -6.89 -4.67 -1.12
N MET A 313 -8.07 -5.09 -0.72
CA MET A 313 -8.32 -5.70 0.58
C MET A 313 -8.84 -7.12 0.43
N PRO A 314 -8.08 -8.16 0.83
CA PRO A 314 -8.66 -9.48 1.05
C PRO A 314 -9.84 -9.40 2.01
N ALA A 315 -10.83 -10.27 1.86
CA ALA A 315 -12.12 -10.12 2.53
C ALA A 315 -12.06 -10.18 4.07
N ASP A 316 -10.96 -10.68 4.64
CA ASP A 316 -10.68 -10.66 6.08
C ASP A 316 -9.79 -9.47 6.53
N GLY A 317 -9.41 -8.58 5.60
CA GLY A 317 -8.54 -7.44 5.87
C GLY A 317 -7.04 -7.75 5.94
N LEU A 318 -6.63 -9.01 5.97
CA LEU A 318 -5.24 -9.41 6.15
C LEU A 318 -4.55 -9.76 4.81
N THR A 319 -3.22 -9.66 4.80
CA THR A 319 -2.41 -10.05 3.64
C THR A 319 -2.69 -11.49 3.18
N VAL A 320 -2.73 -11.69 1.88
CA VAL A 320 -2.68 -13.02 1.25
C VAL A 320 -1.36 -13.15 0.52
N ALA A 321 -0.59 -14.19 0.84
CA ALA A 321 0.65 -14.52 0.11
C ALA A 321 0.91 -16.02 0.19
N GLY A 322 1.02 -16.69 -0.97
CA GLY A 322 1.28 -18.11 -1.03
C GLY A 322 0.75 -18.79 -2.29
N PHE A 323 1.06 -20.06 -2.41
CA PHE A 323 0.53 -20.91 -3.47
C PHE A 323 -0.98 -21.14 -3.29
N LEU A 324 -1.72 -21.21 -4.41
CA LEU A 324 -3.16 -21.43 -4.38
C LEU A 324 -3.53 -22.91 -4.18
N SER A 325 -2.64 -23.81 -4.62
CA SER A 325 -2.82 -25.28 -4.55
C SER A 325 -1.51 -25.98 -4.23
N ASP A 326 -1.61 -27.27 -3.99
CA ASP A 326 -0.45 -28.15 -3.74
C ASP A 326 0.47 -28.33 -4.97
N SER A 327 -0.02 -27.97 -6.17
CA SER A 327 0.80 -28.00 -7.40
C SER A 327 1.98 -27.03 -7.34
N SER A 328 1.89 -26.00 -6.48
CA SER A 328 2.91 -24.98 -6.30
C SER A 328 3.28 -24.20 -7.59
N LYS A 329 2.34 -24.10 -8.53
CA LYS A 329 2.55 -23.43 -9.83
C LYS A 329 1.96 -22.02 -9.88
N ILE A 330 0.87 -21.75 -9.11
CA ILE A 330 0.21 -20.45 -9.08
C ILE A 330 0.32 -19.84 -7.69
N TYR A 331 0.98 -18.71 -7.60
CA TYR A 331 1.20 -17.93 -6.37
C TYR A 331 0.36 -16.67 -6.39
N ALA A 332 -0.31 -16.31 -5.29
CA ALA A 332 -1.09 -15.07 -5.20
C ALA A 332 -0.53 -14.15 -4.13
N ILE A 333 -0.51 -12.85 -4.42
CA ILE A 333 -0.15 -11.79 -3.47
C ILE A 333 -1.21 -10.69 -3.53
N ALA A 334 -1.91 -10.46 -2.42
CA ALA A 334 -2.86 -9.36 -2.27
C ALA A 334 -2.84 -8.82 -0.84
N THR A 335 -2.87 -7.50 -0.68
CA THR A 335 -2.86 -6.86 0.64
C THR A 335 -3.29 -5.40 0.55
N HIS A 336 -3.87 -4.89 1.63
CA HIS A 336 -4.07 -3.45 1.81
C HIS A 336 -2.75 -2.72 2.10
N SER A 337 -1.82 -3.35 2.84
CA SER A 337 -0.50 -2.77 3.17
C SER A 337 0.54 -2.91 2.06
N GLY A 338 0.11 -2.95 0.78
CA GLY A 338 1.00 -3.21 -0.35
C GLY A 338 2.21 -2.27 -0.46
N ILE A 339 2.06 -1.03 -0.04
CA ILE A 339 3.16 -0.06 0.01
C ILE A 339 4.22 -0.47 1.04
N THR A 340 3.83 -0.77 2.27
CA THR A 340 4.76 -1.19 3.32
C THR A 340 5.36 -2.55 3.03
N LEU A 341 4.55 -3.48 2.53
CA LEU A 341 4.93 -4.89 2.39
C LEU A 341 5.53 -5.27 1.03
N GLY A 342 5.39 -4.41 0.01
CA GLY A 342 5.72 -4.79 -1.37
C GLY A 342 7.09 -5.45 -1.55
N PRO A 343 8.20 -4.80 -1.20
CA PRO A 343 9.53 -5.38 -1.36
C PRO A 343 9.72 -6.69 -0.61
N LEU A 344 9.20 -6.78 0.63
CA LEU A 344 9.28 -8.00 1.45
C LEU A 344 8.48 -9.15 0.82
N LEU A 345 7.23 -8.91 0.42
CA LEU A 345 6.39 -9.94 -0.18
C LEU A 345 6.95 -10.44 -1.51
N GLY A 346 7.53 -9.54 -2.32
CA GLY A 346 8.21 -9.94 -3.54
C GLY A 346 9.42 -10.85 -3.28
N LYS A 347 10.22 -10.53 -2.26
CA LYS A 347 11.36 -11.34 -1.83
C LYS A 347 10.93 -12.72 -1.31
N LEU A 348 9.91 -12.76 -0.44
CA LEU A 348 9.39 -14.02 0.10
C LEU A 348 8.76 -14.90 -0.99
N ALA A 349 8.01 -14.31 -1.93
CA ALA A 349 7.45 -15.05 -3.06
C ALA A 349 8.55 -15.67 -3.95
N ALA A 350 9.61 -14.92 -4.24
CA ALA A 350 10.75 -15.43 -5.00
C ALA A 350 11.47 -16.55 -4.25
N GLN A 351 11.60 -16.45 -2.91
CA GLN A 351 12.18 -17.50 -2.08
C GLN A 351 11.33 -18.78 -2.14
N GLU A 352 10.01 -18.68 -1.96
CA GLU A 352 9.10 -19.83 -1.96
C GLU A 352 9.02 -20.52 -3.33
N LEU A 353 8.91 -19.74 -4.42
CA LEU A 353 8.89 -20.26 -5.78
C LEU A 353 10.18 -21.00 -6.17
N ARG A 354 11.32 -20.60 -5.62
CA ARG A 354 12.61 -21.26 -5.89
C ARG A 354 12.87 -22.50 -5.05
N SER A 355 12.49 -22.44 -3.76
CA SER A 355 12.81 -23.50 -2.80
C SER A 355 11.72 -24.53 -2.63
N GLY A 356 10.47 -24.19 -2.98
CA GLY A 356 9.27 -24.96 -2.64
C GLY A 356 8.92 -24.94 -1.14
N ASN A 357 9.72 -24.24 -0.32
CA ASN A 357 9.52 -24.22 1.14
C ASN A 357 8.75 -22.99 1.59
N PRO A 358 7.67 -23.15 2.37
CA PRO A 358 6.90 -22.05 2.91
C PRO A 358 7.74 -21.15 3.84
N ALA A 359 7.67 -19.84 3.67
CA ALA A 359 8.28 -18.87 4.57
C ALA A 359 7.46 -18.77 5.86
N GLU A 360 8.12 -18.89 7.02
CA GLU A 360 7.46 -18.82 8.34
C GLU A 360 6.73 -17.50 8.56
N ALA A 361 7.30 -16.40 8.13
CA ALA A 361 6.69 -15.06 8.23
C ALA A 361 5.31 -14.94 7.53
N LEU A 362 4.98 -15.88 6.64
CA LEU A 362 3.70 -15.92 5.92
C LEU A 362 2.75 -17.01 6.44
N ALA A 363 3.05 -17.69 7.54
CA ALA A 363 2.24 -18.80 8.04
C ALA A 363 0.75 -18.41 8.24
N ASP A 364 0.50 -17.24 8.83
CA ASP A 364 -0.86 -16.75 9.10
C ASP A 364 -1.53 -16.07 7.88
N PHE A 365 -0.81 -15.96 6.75
CA PHE A 365 -1.25 -15.18 5.59
C PHE A 365 -1.49 -16.03 4.34
N ARG A 366 -1.59 -17.36 4.49
CA ARG A 366 -1.78 -18.28 3.37
C ARG A 366 -3.15 -18.13 2.71
N PRO A 367 -3.23 -18.29 1.37
CA PRO A 367 -4.52 -18.23 0.65
C PRO A 367 -5.57 -19.21 1.17
N GLN A 368 -5.16 -20.40 1.63
CA GLN A 368 -6.02 -21.47 2.11
C GLN A 368 -6.94 -21.03 3.25
N ARG A 369 -6.58 -19.99 4.01
CA ARG A 369 -7.47 -19.44 5.03
C ARG A 369 -8.75 -18.81 4.46
N LEU A 370 -8.73 -18.42 3.17
CA LEU A 370 -9.84 -17.77 2.47
C LEU A 370 -10.44 -18.61 1.34
N VAL A 371 -9.64 -19.45 0.67
CA VAL A 371 -10.11 -20.26 -0.47
C VAL A 371 -11.29 -21.14 -0.04
N GLY A 372 -12.39 -21.06 -0.82
CA GLY A 372 -13.61 -21.82 -0.57
C GLY A 372 -14.46 -21.34 0.60
N LYS A 373 -14.10 -20.25 1.31
CA LYS A 373 -14.92 -19.72 2.40
C LYS A 373 -16.01 -18.79 1.89
N SER A 374 -17.17 -18.84 2.56
CA SER A 374 -18.30 -17.94 2.38
C SER A 374 -18.68 -17.32 3.74
N GLY A 375 -19.46 -16.23 3.73
CA GLY A 375 -19.91 -15.57 4.96
C GLY A 375 -18.80 -14.84 5.72
N LEU A 376 -17.80 -14.32 5.00
CA LEU A 376 -16.74 -13.50 5.60
C LEU A 376 -17.30 -12.19 6.17
N PRO A 377 -16.70 -11.62 7.23
CA PRO A 377 -17.18 -10.41 7.86
C PRO A 377 -17.12 -9.23 6.87
N THR A 378 -18.12 -8.35 6.96
CA THR A 378 -18.07 -7.07 6.23
C THR A 378 -17.06 -6.14 6.91
N LEU A 379 -16.11 -5.63 6.14
CA LEU A 379 -15.14 -4.66 6.63
C LEU A 379 -15.83 -3.31 6.91
N THR A 380 -15.43 -2.67 8.00
CA THR A 380 -15.95 -1.34 8.37
C THR A 380 -15.01 -0.23 7.90
N PRO A 381 -15.53 0.94 7.48
CA PRO A 381 -14.70 2.09 7.17
C PRO A 381 -13.79 2.48 8.33
N ALA A 382 -12.56 2.88 8.02
CA ALA A 382 -11.61 3.36 9.00
C ALA A 382 -12.10 4.67 9.64
N ARG A 383 -12.03 4.77 10.97
CA ARG A 383 -12.41 5.95 11.75
C ARG A 383 -11.20 6.77 12.20
N PHE A 384 -10.03 6.17 12.18
CA PHE A 384 -8.76 6.81 12.53
C PHE A 384 -7.63 6.24 11.67
N ALA A 385 -6.53 6.98 11.57
CA ALA A 385 -5.40 6.60 10.74
C ALA A 385 -4.83 5.24 11.15
N GLY A 386 -4.48 4.42 10.17
CA GLY A 386 -3.94 3.07 10.38
C GLY A 386 -4.94 1.97 10.74
N GLN A 387 -6.20 2.31 11.05
CA GLN A 387 -7.25 1.29 11.28
C GLN A 387 -7.48 0.48 9.99
N GLN A 388 -7.58 -0.84 10.18
CA GLN A 388 -7.92 -1.81 9.13
C GLN A 388 -9.02 -2.73 9.57
#